data_c80c23837659fc447db6861252fee30a
#
_entry.id   c80c23837659fc447db6861252fee30a
#
_cell.length_a   1.000
_cell.length_b   1.000
_cell.length_c   1.000
_cell.angle_alpha   90.00
_cell.angle_beta   90.00
_cell.angle_gamma   90.00
#
_symmetry.space_group_name_H-M   'P 1'
#
loop_
_entity.id
_entity.type
_entity.pdbx_description
1 polymer ?
#
loop_
_entity_poly.entity_id
_entity_poly.type
_entity_poly.pdbx_seq_one_letter_code
_entity_poly.pdbx_strand_id
1 'polypeptide(L)'
;MRILLINTTEKIGGPAVAASRLMEALKNNGIKAKLLVRDKQTEQITVVELPHNLRMVWKFVWERIVIWKANHFNKRHLFAVDIANTGTDITALPEFQQADVIHLHWINQGMLSLKNIEKILASGKPVVWTMHDMWPCTGICHYSGGCMHYEEECHHCPFIHNGSRKKDLSHRIFLKKQKLYEGRHINFVACSHWLEERAKKSALFSGHVITNIPNPINTNLYKPHDKKAAREKCMLPQDSKLILFGSVKIMDTRKGVDYMIKACKLLAEKYPELKEQLGVVVFGNQSQQIQNMLPFKVYPLAFVSNEHQLVDIYNSVDLFVTPSLEENLPNMIMEAMSCGIPCVGFNVGGIPEMIDHLHNGYLAQYKSVEDFANGIYWILTEPEYATLAEQACRKAVSNYSERAIAKRYIDVYNKITGRHA
;
A
#
# COMPACT_ATOMS: atom_id res chain seq x y z
N MET A 1 -24.18 0.31 13.79
CA MET A 1 -23.42 1.37 13.12
C MET A 1 -23.23 1.03 11.64
N ARG A 2 -23.41 2.02 10.76
CA ARG A 2 -23.24 1.89 9.29
C ARG A 2 -22.04 2.70 8.87
N ILE A 3 -21.06 2.07 8.24
CA ILE A 3 -19.82 2.71 7.76
C ILE A 3 -19.81 2.69 6.24
N LEU A 4 -19.55 3.85 5.62
CA LEU A 4 -19.28 3.94 4.19
C LEU A 4 -17.79 4.19 3.99
N LEU A 5 -17.07 3.15 3.55
CA LEU A 5 -15.69 3.26 3.10
C LEU A 5 -15.67 3.78 1.67
N ILE A 6 -14.72 4.63 1.33
CA ILE A 6 -14.61 5.25 0.01
C ILE A 6 -13.19 5.08 -0.50
N ASN A 7 -13.05 4.40 -1.64
CA ASN A 7 -11.78 4.19 -2.33
C ASN A 7 -11.97 4.31 -3.84
N THR A 8 -10.93 4.62 -4.60
CA THR A 8 -11.05 4.80 -6.05
C THR A 8 -11.34 3.49 -6.76
N THR A 9 -10.63 2.42 -6.42
CA THR A 9 -10.77 1.09 -7.04
C THR A 9 -11.10 0.03 -5.98
N GLU A 10 -11.68 -1.09 -6.38
CA GLU A 10 -12.03 -2.16 -5.45
C GLU A 10 -10.83 -3.05 -5.11
N LYS A 11 -10.02 -3.47 -6.10
CA LYS A 11 -8.96 -4.48 -5.92
C LYS A 11 -7.59 -4.09 -6.47
N ILE A 12 -7.48 -3.00 -7.25
CA ILE A 12 -6.22 -2.62 -7.87
C ILE A 12 -5.41 -1.70 -6.97
N GLY A 13 -4.25 -2.17 -6.54
CA GLY A 13 -3.31 -1.44 -5.69
C GLY A 13 -3.47 -1.69 -4.20
N GLY A 14 -2.41 -1.41 -3.44
CA GLY A 14 -2.37 -1.65 -1.99
C GLY A 14 -3.52 -1.03 -1.20
N PRO A 15 -3.88 0.25 -1.44
CA PRO A 15 -5.00 0.90 -0.77
C PRO A 15 -6.35 0.21 -1.01
N ALA A 16 -6.59 -0.28 -2.24
CA ALA A 16 -7.83 -0.96 -2.59
C ALA A 16 -7.98 -2.29 -1.84
N VAL A 17 -6.92 -3.08 -1.83
CA VAL A 17 -6.86 -4.35 -1.08
C VAL A 17 -7.07 -4.09 0.41
N ALA A 18 -6.42 -3.08 0.98
CA ALA A 18 -6.55 -2.73 2.39
C ALA A 18 -7.98 -2.27 2.75
N ALA A 19 -8.61 -1.42 1.92
CA ALA A 19 -9.98 -0.96 2.13
C ALA A 19 -10.99 -2.10 2.03
N SER A 20 -10.85 -2.99 1.05
CA SER A 20 -11.70 -4.18 0.89
C SER A 20 -11.56 -5.14 2.07
N ARG A 21 -10.33 -5.42 2.52
CA ARG A 21 -10.07 -6.25 3.72
C ARG A 21 -10.64 -5.60 4.98
N LEU A 22 -10.52 -4.29 5.13
CA LEU A 22 -11.12 -3.59 6.28
C LEU A 22 -12.64 -3.67 6.25
N MET A 23 -13.28 -3.52 5.08
CA MET A 23 -14.73 -3.71 4.96
C MET A 23 -15.15 -5.11 5.44
N GLU A 24 -14.48 -6.15 4.98
CA GLU A 24 -14.77 -7.53 5.41
C GLU A 24 -14.49 -7.73 6.90
N ALA A 25 -13.36 -7.23 7.40
CA ALA A 25 -13.01 -7.28 8.82
C ALA A 25 -14.10 -6.62 9.70
N LEU A 26 -14.61 -5.46 9.31
CA LEU A 26 -15.69 -4.77 10.00
C LEU A 26 -17.00 -5.58 9.96
N LYS A 27 -17.37 -6.15 8.82
CA LYS A 27 -18.54 -7.00 8.66
C LYS A 27 -18.47 -8.24 9.55
N ASN A 28 -17.32 -8.90 9.57
CA ASN A 28 -17.06 -10.08 10.41
C ASN A 28 -17.10 -9.76 11.92
N ASN A 29 -17.00 -8.47 12.28
CA ASN A 29 -17.11 -7.99 13.66
C ASN A 29 -18.43 -7.21 13.92
N GLY A 30 -19.49 -7.49 13.17
CA GLY A 30 -20.86 -7.00 13.42
C GLY A 30 -21.15 -5.58 12.96
N ILE A 31 -20.27 -4.94 12.20
CA ILE A 31 -20.47 -3.59 11.65
C ILE A 31 -21.10 -3.69 10.25
N LYS A 32 -22.11 -2.87 9.98
CA LYS A 32 -22.66 -2.74 8.62
C LYS A 32 -21.75 -1.84 7.78
N ALA A 33 -20.83 -2.44 7.03
CA ALA A 33 -19.88 -1.73 6.19
C ALA A 33 -20.21 -1.91 4.71
N LYS A 34 -20.11 -0.83 3.92
CA LYS A 34 -20.13 -0.82 2.46
C LYS A 34 -18.91 -0.11 1.92
N LEU A 35 -18.41 -0.55 0.77
CA LEU A 35 -17.31 0.10 0.05
C LEU A 35 -17.85 0.78 -1.20
N LEU A 36 -17.73 2.11 -1.28
CA LEU A 36 -18.04 2.89 -2.48
C LEU A 36 -16.77 3.07 -3.31
N VAL A 37 -16.83 2.62 -4.56
CA VAL A 37 -15.71 2.70 -5.51
C VAL A 37 -16.14 3.35 -6.82
N ARG A 38 -15.14 3.84 -7.56
CA ARG A 38 -15.33 4.23 -8.96
C ARG A 38 -15.29 3.00 -9.87
N ASP A 39 -14.30 2.13 -9.65
CA ASP A 39 -14.01 0.98 -10.50
C ASP A 39 -14.28 -0.31 -9.70
N LYS A 40 -15.48 -0.85 -9.86
CA LYS A 40 -15.90 -2.12 -9.25
C LYS A 40 -15.43 -3.30 -10.11
N GLN A 41 -15.02 -4.39 -9.45
CA GLN A 41 -14.44 -5.57 -10.11
C GLN A 41 -15.07 -6.89 -9.67
N THR A 42 -15.98 -6.85 -8.69
CA THR A 42 -16.69 -8.04 -8.20
C THR A 42 -18.20 -7.83 -8.18
N GLU A 43 -18.96 -8.91 -8.05
CA GLU A 43 -20.41 -8.88 -7.89
C GLU A 43 -20.86 -8.72 -6.42
N GLN A 44 -19.95 -8.38 -5.50
CA GLN A 44 -20.30 -8.21 -4.09
C GLN A 44 -21.33 -7.09 -3.90
N ILE A 45 -22.43 -7.38 -3.21
CA ILE A 45 -23.53 -6.43 -2.92
C ILE A 45 -23.04 -5.30 -1.98
N THR A 46 -22.06 -5.59 -1.13
CA THR A 46 -21.48 -4.61 -0.19
C THR A 46 -20.53 -3.63 -0.87
N VAL A 47 -20.15 -3.87 -2.12
CA VAL A 47 -19.38 -2.95 -2.95
C VAL A 47 -20.33 -2.21 -3.88
N VAL A 48 -20.37 -0.90 -3.74
CA VAL A 48 -21.23 0.00 -4.52
C VAL A 48 -20.36 0.75 -5.53
N GLU A 49 -20.78 0.75 -6.78
CA GLU A 49 -20.09 1.47 -7.84
C GLU A 49 -20.72 2.84 -8.08
N LEU A 50 -19.90 3.85 -8.33
CA LEU A 50 -20.40 5.13 -8.85
C LEU A 50 -20.99 4.93 -10.25
N PRO A 51 -22.09 5.63 -10.60
CA PRO A 51 -22.67 5.51 -11.93
C PRO A 51 -21.64 5.77 -13.04
N HIS A 52 -21.32 4.74 -13.81
CA HIS A 52 -20.38 4.82 -14.93
C HIS A 52 -20.92 5.76 -16.01
N ASN A 53 -20.18 6.82 -16.29
CA ASN A 53 -20.45 7.69 -17.42
C ASN A 53 -19.13 8.22 -18.01
N LEU A 54 -19.16 8.64 -19.27
CA LEU A 54 -18.02 9.22 -19.98
C LEU A 54 -17.39 10.41 -19.22
N ARG A 55 -18.18 11.10 -18.38
CA ARG A 55 -17.68 12.22 -17.57
C ARG A 55 -16.65 11.77 -16.54
N MET A 56 -16.70 10.53 -16.05
CA MET A 56 -15.71 10.01 -15.08
C MET A 56 -14.34 9.80 -15.74
N VAL A 57 -14.30 9.25 -16.94
CA VAL A 57 -13.08 9.13 -17.73
C VAL A 57 -12.46 10.51 -17.98
N TRP A 58 -13.30 11.48 -18.37
CA TRP A 58 -12.86 12.86 -18.57
C TRP A 58 -12.33 13.52 -17.31
N LYS A 59 -12.88 13.24 -16.13
CA LYS A 59 -12.37 13.76 -14.86
C LYS A 59 -10.93 13.29 -14.61
N PHE A 60 -10.65 12.01 -14.78
CA PHE A 60 -9.31 11.46 -14.67
C PHE A 60 -8.35 12.08 -15.71
N VAL A 61 -8.73 12.07 -16.97
CA VAL A 61 -7.93 12.60 -18.08
C VAL A 61 -7.64 14.09 -17.88
N TRP A 62 -8.65 14.87 -17.47
CA TRP A 62 -8.49 16.30 -17.21
C TRP A 62 -7.48 16.60 -16.11
N GLU A 63 -7.51 15.85 -15.03
CA GLU A 63 -6.52 15.99 -13.95
C GLU A 63 -5.10 15.74 -14.47
N ARG A 64 -4.91 14.67 -15.24
CA ARG A 64 -3.61 14.34 -15.86
C ARG A 64 -3.16 15.43 -16.84
N ILE A 65 -4.05 15.99 -17.65
CA ILE A 65 -3.74 17.10 -18.56
C ILE A 65 -3.28 18.35 -17.78
N VAL A 66 -3.96 18.71 -16.70
CA VAL A 66 -3.58 19.86 -15.87
C VAL A 66 -2.20 19.67 -15.26
N ILE A 67 -1.91 18.48 -14.73
CA ILE A 67 -0.58 18.14 -14.18
C ILE A 67 0.48 18.15 -15.29
N TRP A 68 0.21 17.53 -16.44
CA TRP A 68 1.11 17.49 -17.59
C TRP A 68 1.45 18.89 -18.11
N LYS A 69 0.45 19.78 -18.24
CA LYS A 69 0.66 21.17 -18.60
C LYS A 69 1.48 21.92 -17.55
N ALA A 70 1.20 21.73 -16.25
CA ALA A 70 1.97 22.34 -15.17
C ALA A 70 3.41 21.80 -15.11
N ASN A 71 3.63 20.57 -15.60
CA ASN A 71 4.93 19.94 -15.72
C ASN A 71 5.64 20.22 -17.06
N HIS A 72 5.27 21.33 -17.74
CA HIS A 72 5.84 21.73 -19.04
C HIS A 72 5.81 20.60 -20.08
N PHE A 73 4.66 19.89 -20.18
CA PHE A 73 4.43 18.78 -21.10
C PHE A 73 5.35 17.57 -20.91
N ASN A 74 6.03 17.47 -19.74
CA ASN A 74 6.82 16.31 -19.38
C ASN A 74 5.95 15.26 -18.71
N LYS A 75 6.09 13.98 -19.12
CA LYS A 75 5.36 12.84 -18.55
C LYS A 75 6.01 12.29 -17.27
N ARG A 76 7.23 12.73 -16.93
CA ARG A 76 7.90 12.31 -15.70
C ARG A 76 7.07 12.72 -14.49
N HIS A 77 6.94 11.82 -13.54
CA HIS A 77 6.17 12.03 -12.30
C HIS A 77 4.66 12.28 -12.47
N LEU A 78 4.08 12.06 -13.68
CA LEU A 78 2.66 12.30 -13.96
C LEU A 78 1.72 11.54 -12.99
N PHE A 79 2.15 10.39 -12.47
CA PHE A 79 1.40 9.57 -11.52
C PHE A 79 2.00 9.56 -10.09
N ALA A 80 3.06 10.34 -9.86
CA ALA A 80 3.62 10.54 -8.52
C ALA A 80 2.89 11.63 -7.73
N VAL A 81 2.02 12.38 -8.40
CA VAL A 81 1.28 13.51 -7.86
C VAL A 81 -0.19 13.49 -8.26
N ASP A 82 -1.04 14.00 -7.38
CA ASP A 82 -2.47 14.24 -7.62
C ASP A 82 -2.89 15.60 -7.06
N ILE A 83 -3.82 16.26 -7.74
CA ILE A 83 -4.28 17.61 -7.38
C ILE A 83 -5.75 17.67 -6.97
N ALA A 84 -6.47 16.58 -7.13
CA ALA A 84 -7.90 16.43 -6.79
C ALA A 84 -8.76 17.63 -7.25
N ASN A 85 -8.51 18.09 -8.50
CA ASN A 85 -9.25 19.21 -9.09
C ASN A 85 -10.59 18.77 -9.70
N THR A 86 -10.80 17.47 -9.88
CA THR A 86 -12.01 16.86 -10.42
C THR A 86 -12.46 15.69 -9.54
N GLY A 87 -13.76 15.41 -9.53
CA GLY A 87 -14.30 14.30 -8.74
C GLY A 87 -15.83 14.24 -8.87
N THR A 88 -16.43 13.28 -8.18
CA THR A 88 -17.88 13.06 -8.16
C THR A 88 -18.43 13.45 -6.79
N ASP A 89 -19.52 14.22 -6.79
CA ASP A 89 -20.27 14.49 -5.56
C ASP A 89 -21.06 13.24 -5.15
N ILE A 90 -20.77 12.72 -4.00
CA ILE A 90 -21.37 11.50 -3.46
C ILE A 90 -22.39 11.79 -2.36
N THR A 91 -22.52 13.05 -1.96
CA THR A 91 -23.33 13.41 -0.78
C THR A 91 -24.83 13.13 -0.98
N ALA A 92 -25.32 13.07 -2.21
CA ALA A 92 -26.71 12.74 -2.52
C ALA A 92 -26.97 11.21 -2.63
N LEU A 93 -25.95 10.37 -2.59
CA LEU A 93 -26.12 8.91 -2.70
C LEU A 93 -26.83 8.35 -1.48
N PRO A 94 -27.73 7.36 -1.63
CA PRO A 94 -28.41 6.70 -0.54
C PRO A 94 -27.44 6.11 0.51
N GLU A 95 -26.34 5.54 0.05
CA GLU A 95 -25.28 4.97 0.91
C GLU A 95 -24.63 6.04 1.78
N PHE A 96 -24.37 7.23 1.22
CA PHE A 96 -23.83 8.35 1.97
C PHE A 96 -24.84 8.85 3.00
N GLN A 97 -26.09 9.03 2.60
CA GLN A 97 -27.13 9.53 3.49
C GLN A 97 -27.39 8.60 4.67
N GLN A 98 -27.35 7.28 4.44
CA GLN A 98 -27.58 6.27 5.46
C GLN A 98 -26.38 5.99 6.37
N ALA A 99 -25.17 6.40 5.99
CA ALA A 99 -23.98 6.16 6.77
C ALA A 99 -23.95 6.96 8.07
N ASP A 100 -23.54 6.32 9.15
CA ASP A 100 -23.24 6.97 10.43
C ASP A 100 -21.84 7.61 10.42
N VAL A 101 -20.89 6.99 9.71
CA VAL A 101 -19.50 7.44 9.55
C VAL A 101 -19.08 7.34 8.10
N ILE A 102 -18.37 8.33 7.60
CA ILE A 102 -17.72 8.33 6.30
C ILE A 102 -16.23 8.03 6.51
N HIS A 103 -15.72 6.99 5.84
CA HIS A 103 -14.35 6.57 5.96
C HIS A 103 -13.62 6.68 4.62
N LEU A 104 -12.79 7.71 4.48
CA LEU A 104 -11.99 7.96 3.29
C LEU A 104 -10.73 7.11 3.30
N HIS A 105 -10.40 6.51 2.17
CA HIS A 105 -9.14 5.82 1.90
C HIS A 105 -8.37 6.54 0.81
N TRP A 106 -8.04 5.87 -0.30
CA TRP A 106 -7.38 6.47 -1.44
C TRP A 106 -8.41 6.99 -2.45
N ILE A 107 -8.60 8.31 -2.51
CA ILE A 107 -9.74 8.95 -3.19
C ILE A 107 -9.30 9.78 -4.41
N ASN A 108 -8.11 9.57 -4.88
CA ASN A 108 -7.43 10.32 -5.95
C ASN A 108 -7.90 9.90 -7.36
N GLN A 109 -7.26 10.45 -8.38
CA GLN A 109 -7.48 10.11 -9.79
C GLN A 109 -8.94 10.32 -10.25
N GLY A 110 -9.54 11.44 -9.86
CA GLY A 110 -10.88 11.81 -10.30
C GLY A 110 -12.04 11.18 -9.52
N MET A 111 -11.77 10.43 -8.43
CA MET A 111 -12.81 9.93 -7.53
C MET A 111 -13.47 11.07 -6.75
N LEU A 112 -12.70 11.79 -5.94
CA LEU A 112 -13.14 12.97 -5.20
C LEU A 112 -12.25 14.18 -5.50
N SER A 113 -12.85 15.34 -5.70
CA SER A 113 -12.14 16.62 -5.71
C SER A 113 -12.06 17.23 -4.32
N LEU A 114 -11.16 18.21 -4.11
CA LEU A 114 -11.12 18.97 -2.85
C LEU A 114 -12.48 19.60 -2.52
N LYS A 115 -13.24 20.06 -3.54
CA LYS A 115 -14.60 20.56 -3.35
C LYS A 115 -15.60 19.47 -2.91
N ASN A 116 -15.43 18.24 -3.39
CA ASN A 116 -16.27 17.13 -2.93
C ASN A 116 -15.95 16.75 -1.49
N ILE A 117 -14.66 16.75 -1.11
CA ILE A 117 -14.25 16.54 0.27
C ILE A 117 -14.82 17.64 1.17
N GLU A 118 -14.78 18.91 0.75
CA GLU A 118 -15.39 20.03 1.48
C GLU A 118 -16.89 19.80 1.74
N LYS A 119 -17.64 19.31 0.74
CA LYS A 119 -19.06 18.98 0.91
C LYS A 119 -19.27 17.82 1.88
N ILE A 120 -18.41 16.80 1.83
CA ILE A 120 -18.45 15.67 2.80
C ILE A 120 -18.24 16.20 4.21
N LEU A 121 -17.22 17.05 4.43
CA LEU A 121 -16.93 17.64 5.72
C LEU A 121 -18.03 18.60 6.21
N ALA A 122 -18.68 19.30 5.28
CA ALA A 122 -19.81 20.19 5.57
C ALA A 122 -21.11 19.45 5.89
N SER A 123 -21.22 18.16 5.61
CA SER A 123 -22.43 17.36 5.89
C SER A 123 -22.69 17.12 7.39
N GLY A 124 -21.72 17.42 8.25
CA GLY A 124 -21.79 17.16 9.67
C GLY A 124 -21.58 15.68 10.07
N LYS A 125 -21.41 14.77 9.11
CA LYS A 125 -21.13 13.36 9.42
C LYS A 125 -19.68 13.21 9.93
N PRO A 126 -19.43 12.35 10.94
CA PRO A 126 -18.09 12.01 11.38
C PRO A 126 -17.25 11.45 10.22
N VAL A 127 -16.01 11.94 10.07
CA VAL A 127 -15.09 11.52 9.01
C VAL A 127 -13.83 10.92 9.62
N VAL A 128 -13.50 9.70 9.15
CA VAL A 128 -12.22 9.06 9.34
C VAL A 128 -11.49 9.06 7.99
N TRP A 129 -10.18 9.30 7.97
CA TRP A 129 -9.39 9.25 6.74
C TRP A 129 -8.14 8.41 6.95
N THR A 130 -8.16 7.18 6.43
CA THR A 130 -6.99 6.31 6.44
C THR A 130 -6.04 6.69 5.31
N MET A 131 -4.84 7.07 5.70
CA MET A 131 -3.76 7.45 4.80
C MET A 131 -2.95 6.23 4.39
N HIS A 132 -2.94 5.94 3.09
CA HIS A 132 -2.12 4.86 2.51
C HIS A 132 -0.80 5.38 1.94
N ASP A 133 -0.68 6.67 1.76
CA ASP A 133 0.51 7.41 1.33
C ASP A 133 0.50 8.83 1.94
N MET A 134 1.46 9.66 1.58
CA MET A 134 1.62 11.00 2.14
C MET A 134 0.69 12.04 1.49
N TRP A 135 -0.12 11.71 0.47
CA TRP A 135 -0.90 12.72 -0.25
C TRP A 135 -1.80 13.59 0.65
N PRO A 136 -2.50 13.05 1.65
CA PRO A 136 -3.33 13.90 2.54
C PRO A 136 -2.51 14.96 3.29
N CYS A 137 -1.27 14.65 3.67
CA CYS A 137 -0.39 15.54 4.45
C CYS A 137 0.65 16.32 3.62
N THR A 138 0.62 16.24 2.28
CA THR A 138 1.47 17.00 1.37
C THR A 138 0.66 17.91 0.46
N GLY A 139 1.30 18.77 -0.35
CA GLY A 139 0.60 19.53 -1.37
C GLY A 139 -0.03 18.62 -2.42
N ILE A 140 0.80 17.84 -3.13
CA ILE A 140 0.37 17.05 -4.28
C ILE A 140 0.98 15.64 -4.37
N CYS A 141 2.10 15.35 -3.69
CA CYS A 141 2.85 14.12 -3.87
C CYS A 141 2.34 12.98 -2.97
N HIS A 142 2.42 11.75 -3.51
CA HIS A 142 2.10 10.52 -2.75
C HIS A 142 3.24 10.11 -1.82
N TYR A 143 4.48 10.39 -2.21
CA TYR A 143 5.69 10.25 -1.40
C TYR A 143 6.57 11.47 -1.60
N SER A 144 7.23 11.93 -0.55
CA SER A 144 7.97 13.19 -0.62
C SER A 144 9.34 13.08 -1.30
N GLY A 145 9.89 11.86 -1.46
CA GLY A 145 11.20 11.64 -2.06
C GLY A 145 12.33 12.36 -1.34
N GLY A 146 12.19 12.57 -0.02
CA GLY A 146 13.14 13.34 0.80
C GLY A 146 12.86 14.84 0.86
N CYS A 147 11.87 15.38 0.13
CA CYS A 147 11.44 16.78 0.28
C CYS A 147 10.73 16.98 1.62
N MET A 148 11.07 18.04 2.35
CA MET A 148 10.52 18.36 3.66
C MET A 148 9.62 19.60 3.66
N HIS A 149 9.36 20.24 2.51
CA HIS A 149 8.57 21.48 2.43
C HIS A 149 7.13 21.33 2.96
N TYR A 150 6.57 20.11 3.02
CA TYR A 150 5.26 19.86 3.60
C TYR A 150 5.19 20.11 5.13
N GLU A 151 6.35 20.18 5.80
CA GLU A 151 6.43 20.49 7.23
C GLU A 151 6.11 21.97 7.54
N GLU A 152 6.32 22.86 6.56
CA GLU A 152 5.99 24.28 6.64
C GLU A 152 4.97 24.67 5.56
N GLU A 153 5.41 24.77 4.31
CA GLU A 153 4.60 25.14 3.16
C GLU A 153 5.17 24.54 1.88
N CYS A 154 4.38 23.75 1.14
CA CYS A 154 4.84 23.18 -0.13
C CYS A 154 5.09 24.26 -1.18
N HIS A 155 6.30 24.24 -1.76
CA HIS A 155 6.74 25.08 -2.88
C HIS A 155 7.96 24.46 -3.55
N HIS A 156 8.41 24.97 -4.69
CA HIS A 156 9.59 24.46 -5.42
C HIS A 156 9.59 22.94 -5.56
N CYS A 157 8.44 22.37 -5.98
CA CYS A 157 8.18 20.93 -5.93
C CYS A 157 9.13 20.15 -6.85
N PRO A 158 9.89 19.16 -6.34
CA PRO A 158 10.82 18.38 -7.14
C PRO A 158 10.12 17.46 -8.16
N PHE A 159 8.82 17.22 -8.01
CA PHE A 159 8.03 16.42 -8.93
C PHE A 159 7.44 17.22 -10.10
N ILE A 160 7.62 18.54 -10.11
CA ILE A 160 7.20 19.42 -11.21
C ILE A 160 8.44 19.90 -11.95
N HIS A 161 8.51 19.65 -13.25
CA HIS A 161 9.63 20.03 -14.09
C HIS A 161 9.80 21.56 -14.09
N ASN A 162 11.03 22.04 -13.88
CA ASN A 162 11.32 23.48 -13.69
C ASN A 162 10.49 24.15 -12.59
N GLY A 163 9.97 23.36 -11.65
CA GLY A 163 9.09 23.77 -10.56
C GLY A 163 9.76 24.65 -9.50
N SER A 164 10.72 25.47 -9.90
CA SER A 164 11.48 26.35 -9.01
C SER A 164 10.74 27.64 -8.62
N ARG A 165 9.42 27.70 -8.83
CA ARG A 165 8.64 28.88 -8.45
C ARG A 165 8.01 28.71 -7.08
N LYS A 166 8.13 29.72 -6.22
CA LYS A 166 7.50 29.75 -4.89
C LYS A 166 5.98 29.51 -4.94
N LYS A 167 5.30 29.94 -6.01
CA LYS A 167 3.84 29.78 -6.22
C LYS A 167 3.52 28.75 -7.30
N ASP A 168 4.14 27.58 -7.24
CA ASP A 168 3.88 26.46 -8.16
C ASP A 168 2.54 25.76 -7.89
N LEU A 169 2.26 24.67 -8.61
CA LEU A 169 1.04 23.90 -8.44
C LEU A 169 0.94 23.26 -7.03
N SER A 170 2.09 22.82 -6.47
CA SER A 170 2.11 22.21 -5.12
C SER A 170 1.72 23.21 -4.05
N HIS A 171 2.23 24.43 -4.12
CA HIS A 171 1.88 25.52 -3.21
C HIS A 171 0.38 25.84 -3.27
N ARG A 172 -0.17 26.00 -4.48
CA ARG A 172 -1.60 26.32 -4.64
C ARG A 172 -2.52 25.23 -4.08
N ILE A 173 -2.15 23.97 -4.24
CA ILE A 173 -2.95 22.86 -3.70
C ILE A 173 -2.75 22.74 -2.19
N PHE A 174 -1.53 22.98 -1.69
CA PHE A 174 -1.24 23.00 -0.26
C PHE A 174 -2.14 24.00 0.47
N LEU A 175 -2.19 25.27 0.00
CA LEU A 175 -3.06 26.29 0.57
C LEU A 175 -4.55 25.93 0.51
N LYS A 176 -4.99 25.26 -0.57
CA LYS A 176 -6.38 24.78 -0.66
C LYS A 176 -6.68 23.70 0.37
N LYS A 177 -5.73 22.77 0.60
CA LYS A 177 -5.88 21.73 1.64
C LYS A 177 -5.84 22.34 3.04
N GLN A 178 -4.96 23.30 3.28
CA GLN A 178 -4.88 24.02 4.54
C GLN A 178 -6.25 24.64 4.88
N LYS A 179 -6.83 25.41 3.96
CA LYS A 179 -8.17 25.99 4.11
C LYS A 179 -9.26 24.92 4.27
N LEU A 180 -9.13 23.77 3.57
CA LEU A 180 -10.08 22.67 3.64
C LEU A 180 -10.10 22.01 5.03
N TYR A 181 -8.93 21.87 5.66
CA TYR A 181 -8.79 21.20 6.96
C TYR A 181 -9.00 22.13 8.15
N GLU A 182 -8.80 23.43 7.96
CA GLU A 182 -8.94 24.45 9.01
C GLU A 182 -10.33 24.40 9.67
N GLY A 183 -10.35 24.28 11.00
CA GLY A 183 -11.58 24.22 11.80
C GLY A 183 -12.45 22.98 11.57
N ARG A 184 -11.95 21.95 10.85
CA ARG A 184 -12.70 20.72 10.59
C ARG A 184 -12.22 19.58 11.49
N HIS A 185 -13.17 18.76 11.94
CA HIS A 185 -12.86 17.56 12.72
C HIS A 185 -12.70 16.35 11.79
N ILE A 186 -11.46 16.02 11.44
CA ILE A 186 -11.11 14.86 10.66
C ILE A 186 -10.23 13.95 11.52
N ASN A 187 -10.60 12.66 11.62
CA ASN A 187 -9.79 11.68 12.33
C ASN A 187 -8.89 10.99 11.32
N PHE A 188 -7.64 11.43 11.25
CA PHE A 188 -6.66 10.81 10.36
C PHE A 188 -6.11 9.52 10.97
N VAL A 189 -6.00 8.48 10.14
CA VAL A 189 -5.38 7.21 10.51
C VAL A 189 -4.19 6.98 9.60
N ALA A 190 -3.01 6.74 10.17
CA ALA A 190 -1.81 6.35 9.45
C ALA A 190 -1.64 4.82 9.53
N CYS A 191 -1.34 4.16 8.41
CA CYS A 191 -1.17 2.71 8.39
C CYS A 191 0.15 2.25 9.03
N SER A 192 1.12 3.14 9.24
CA SER A 192 2.41 2.87 9.87
C SER A 192 2.80 3.98 10.83
N HIS A 193 3.67 3.71 11.77
CA HIS A 193 4.29 4.72 12.64
C HIS A 193 5.13 5.69 11.81
N TRP A 194 5.82 5.19 10.78
CA TRP A 194 6.55 6.05 9.85
C TRP A 194 5.65 7.13 9.22
N LEU A 195 4.47 6.74 8.72
CA LEU A 195 3.54 7.72 8.13
C LEU A 195 2.91 8.62 9.19
N GLU A 196 2.61 8.10 10.38
CA GLU A 196 2.14 8.89 11.51
C GLU A 196 3.12 10.01 11.87
N GLU A 197 4.42 9.69 11.99
CA GLU A 197 5.47 10.67 12.28
C GLU A 197 5.58 11.72 11.17
N ARG A 198 5.53 11.29 9.90
CA ARG A 198 5.55 12.22 8.75
C ARG A 198 4.33 13.14 8.75
N ALA A 199 3.16 12.59 9.02
CA ALA A 199 1.92 13.35 9.08
C ALA A 199 1.91 14.36 10.25
N LYS A 200 2.40 13.97 11.43
CA LYS A 200 2.51 14.87 12.59
C LYS A 200 3.41 16.08 12.34
N LYS A 201 4.41 15.94 11.46
CA LYS A 201 5.29 17.05 11.08
C LYS A 201 4.66 17.97 10.03
N SER A 202 3.61 17.53 9.34
CA SER A 202 2.98 18.35 8.29
C SER A 202 2.23 19.55 8.88
N ALA A 203 2.48 20.73 8.33
CA ALA A 203 1.75 21.93 8.70
C ALA A 203 0.25 21.85 8.36
N LEU A 204 -0.16 20.99 7.40
CA LEU A 204 -1.57 20.75 7.10
C LEU A 204 -2.32 20.05 8.24
N PHE A 205 -1.61 19.34 9.12
CA PHE A 205 -2.21 18.52 10.16
C PHE A 205 -2.08 19.12 11.56
N SER A 206 -1.62 20.36 11.64
CA SER A 206 -1.56 21.09 12.92
C SER A 206 -2.93 21.09 13.58
N GLY A 207 -3.01 20.59 14.82
CA GLY A 207 -4.26 20.49 15.60
C GLY A 207 -5.15 19.28 15.25
N HIS A 208 -4.79 18.43 14.28
CA HIS A 208 -5.56 17.22 14.00
C HIS A 208 -5.07 16.01 14.80
N VAL A 209 -6.00 15.13 15.18
CA VAL A 209 -5.67 13.84 15.80
C VAL A 209 -5.25 12.84 14.71
N ILE A 210 -4.09 12.25 14.89
CA ILE A 210 -3.57 11.19 14.02
C ILE A 210 -3.43 9.93 14.87
N THR A 211 -4.03 8.83 14.41
CA THR A 211 -3.98 7.53 15.08
C THR A 211 -3.24 6.54 14.17
N ASN A 212 -2.35 5.74 14.72
CA ASN A 212 -1.75 4.64 13.96
C ASN A 212 -2.66 3.40 14.02
N ILE A 213 -3.09 2.87 12.87
CA ILE A 213 -3.79 1.58 12.75
C ILE A 213 -3.32 0.91 11.44
N PRO A 214 -2.61 -0.23 11.52
CA PRO A 214 -2.14 -0.95 10.34
C PRO A 214 -3.28 -1.47 9.44
N ASN A 215 -2.92 -1.90 8.22
CA ASN A 215 -3.84 -2.58 7.33
C ASN A 215 -4.20 -3.97 7.89
N PRO A 216 -5.44 -4.45 7.71
CA PRO A 216 -5.83 -5.80 8.11
C PRO A 216 -5.42 -6.85 7.08
N ILE A 217 -5.23 -8.10 7.58
CA ILE A 217 -5.09 -9.28 6.75
C ILE A 217 -5.97 -10.42 7.28
N ASN A 218 -6.56 -11.19 6.36
CA ASN A 218 -7.32 -12.38 6.70
C ASN A 218 -6.38 -13.55 7.05
N THR A 219 -6.05 -13.68 8.32
CA THR A 219 -5.15 -14.73 8.84
C THR A 219 -5.78 -16.14 8.83
N ASN A 220 -7.07 -16.29 8.53
CA ASN A 220 -7.67 -17.58 8.27
C ASN A 220 -7.38 -18.08 6.85
N LEU A 221 -7.21 -17.16 5.91
CA LEU A 221 -6.86 -17.43 4.52
C LEU A 221 -5.34 -17.47 4.33
N TYR A 222 -4.65 -16.37 4.72
CA TYR A 222 -3.19 -16.27 4.68
C TYR A 222 -2.60 -16.93 5.93
N LYS A 223 -2.21 -18.18 5.81
CA LYS A 223 -1.59 -18.97 6.87
C LYS A 223 -0.66 -20.02 6.27
N PRO A 224 0.20 -20.65 7.07
CA PRO A 224 1.04 -21.75 6.60
C PRO A 224 0.22 -22.92 6.05
N HIS A 225 0.58 -23.41 4.87
CA HIS A 225 0.06 -24.59 4.21
C HIS A 225 1.19 -25.55 3.81
N ASP A 226 0.83 -26.75 3.36
CA ASP A 226 1.80 -27.70 2.84
C ASP A 226 2.53 -27.16 1.62
N LYS A 227 3.86 -27.00 1.75
CA LYS A 227 4.73 -26.42 0.71
C LYS A 227 4.78 -27.27 -0.55
N LYS A 228 4.77 -28.61 -0.43
CA LYS A 228 4.82 -29.51 -1.59
C LYS A 228 3.57 -29.36 -2.43
N ALA A 229 2.40 -29.42 -1.80
CA ALA A 229 1.12 -29.21 -2.47
C ALA A 229 1.04 -27.81 -3.12
N ALA A 230 1.52 -26.76 -2.44
CA ALA A 230 1.57 -25.41 -2.99
C ALA A 230 2.46 -25.31 -4.22
N ARG A 231 3.65 -25.94 -4.20
CA ARG A 231 4.56 -26.03 -5.36
C ARG A 231 3.96 -26.77 -6.55
N GLU A 232 3.26 -27.89 -6.31
CA GLU A 232 2.55 -28.62 -7.34
C GLU A 232 1.50 -27.75 -8.03
N LYS A 233 0.66 -27.06 -7.28
CA LYS A 233 -0.35 -26.14 -7.82
C LYS A 233 0.26 -24.99 -8.62
N CYS A 234 1.42 -24.47 -8.20
CA CYS A 234 2.12 -23.39 -8.86
C CYS A 234 3.05 -23.88 -9.99
N MET A 235 3.13 -25.20 -10.22
CA MET A 235 4.05 -25.82 -11.19
C MET A 235 5.52 -25.44 -10.95
N LEU A 236 5.95 -25.43 -9.68
CA LEU A 236 7.28 -25.06 -9.24
C LEU A 236 8.09 -26.32 -8.82
N PRO A 237 9.43 -26.27 -8.90
CA PRO A 237 10.27 -27.40 -8.53
C PRO A 237 10.19 -27.72 -7.05
N GLN A 238 10.28 -29.03 -6.70
CA GLN A 238 10.18 -29.50 -5.33
C GLN A 238 11.49 -29.32 -4.55
N ASP A 239 12.64 -29.47 -5.20
CA ASP A 239 13.95 -29.60 -4.57
C ASP A 239 14.80 -28.32 -4.58
N SER A 240 14.29 -27.23 -5.16
CA SER A 240 15.00 -25.94 -5.22
C SER A 240 14.62 -25.03 -4.06
N LYS A 241 15.55 -24.17 -3.63
CA LYS A 241 15.21 -22.99 -2.81
C LYS A 241 14.55 -21.95 -3.73
N LEU A 242 13.50 -21.31 -3.28
CA LEU A 242 12.72 -20.37 -4.08
C LEU A 242 12.59 -19.01 -3.38
N ILE A 243 13.03 -17.95 -4.08
CA ILE A 243 12.84 -16.56 -3.67
C ILE A 243 11.63 -15.99 -4.40
N LEU A 244 10.75 -15.31 -3.71
CA LEU A 244 9.62 -14.59 -4.30
C LEU A 244 9.92 -13.10 -4.40
N PHE A 245 9.78 -12.52 -5.59
CA PHE A 245 9.73 -11.09 -5.84
C PHE A 245 8.44 -10.75 -6.57
N GLY A 246 7.73 -9.74 -6.11
CA GLY A 246 6.45 -9.38 -6.72
C GLY A 246 6.15 -7.89 -6.68
N SER A 247 5.42 -7.44 -7.68
CA SER A 247 4.90 -6.08 -7.76
C SER A 247 3.79 -6.00 -8.81
N VAL A 248 2.86 -5.05 -8.68
CA VAL A 248 1.85 -4.79 -9.71
C VAL A 248 2.53 -4.50 -11.07
N LYS A 249 3.64 -3.73 -11.05
CA LYS A 249 4.50 -3.49 -12.21
C LYS A 249 5.94 -3.82 -11.81
N ILE A 250 6.50 -4.89 -12.36
CA ILE A 250 7.84 -5.37 -12.00
C ILE A 250 8.91 -4.31 -12.24
N MET A 251 8.81 -3.57 -13.34
CA MET A 251 9.78 -2.54 -13.72
C MET A 251 9.55 -1.17 -13.05
N ASP A 252 8.71 -1.10 -12.02
CA ASP A 252 8.59 0.11 -11.21
C ASP A 252 9.87 0.33 -10.40
N THR A 253 10.61 1.40 -10.73
CA THR A 253 11.89 1.74 -10.08
C THR A 253 11.75 1.94 -8.57
N ARG A 254 10.61 2.39 -8.10
CA ARG A 254 10.31 2.53 -6.67
C ARG A 254 10.31 1.17 -5.94
N LYS A 255 9.97 0.09 -6.66
CA LYS A 255 10.01 -1.29 -6.12
C LYS A 255 11.40 -1.90 -6.10
N GLY A 256 12.41 -1.21 -6.64
CA GLY A 256 13.82 -1.57 -6.49
C GLY A 256 14.27 -2.78 -7.29
N VAL A 257 13.65 -3.07 -8.44
CA VAL A 257 14.01 -4.20 -9.30
C VAL A 257 15.51 -4.23 -9.63
N ASP A 258 16.13 -3.06 -9.83
CA ASP A 258 17.58 -2.97 -10.11
C ASP A 258 18.43 -3.50 -8.96
N TYR A 259 17.99 -3.26 -7.70
CA TYR A 259 18.67 -3.79 -6.51
C TYR A 259 18.51 -5.30 -6.42
N MET A 260 17.31 -5.84 -6.74
CA MET A 260 17.09 -7.29 -6.81
C MET A 260 18.02 -7.95 -7.83
N ILE A 261 18.11 -7.40 -9.05
CA ILE A 261 18.97 -7.91 -10.12
C ILE A 261 20.45 -7.91 -9.68
N LYS A 262 20.93 -6.79 -9.13
CA LYS A 262 22.32 -6.67 -8.65
C LYS A 262 22.61 -7.62 -7.50
N ALA A 263 21.70 -7.77 -6.54
CA ALA A 263 21.85 -8.69 -5.42
C ALA A 263 21.91 -10.17 -5.91
N CYS A 264 21.06 -10.55 -6.85
CA CYS A 264 21.12 -11.89 -7.46
C CYS A 264 22.45 -12.15 -8.18
N LYS A 265 22.99 -11.17 -8.93
CA LYS A 265 24.29 -11.29 -9.57
C LYS A 265 25.41 -11.47 -8.56
N LEU A 266 25.40 -10.67 -7.50
CA LEU A 266 26.39 -10.77 -6.43
C LEU A 266 26.32 -12.12 -5.71
N LEU A 267 25.12 -12.65 -5.46
CA LEU A 267 24.94 -13.99 -4.88
C LEU A 267 25.53 -15.09 -5.78
N ALA A 268 25.27 -15.03 -7.09
CA ALA A 268 25.79 -16.01 -8.03
C ALA A 268 27.32 -15.95 -8.22
N GLU A 269 27.93 -14.78 -7.97
CA GLU A 269 29.38 -14.58 -7.96
C GLU A 269 30.02 -15.12 -6.66
N LYS A 270 29.43 -14.77 -5.51
CA LYS A 270 29.95 -15.20 -4.18
C LYS A 270 29.70 -16.68 -3.88
N TYR A 271 28.59 -17.24 -4.37
CA TYR A 271 28.10 -18.59 -4.08
C TYR A 271 27.68 -19.30 -5.36
N PRO A 272 28.64 -19.75 -6.21
CA PRO A 272 28.35 -20.34 -7.53
C PRO A 272 27.42 -21.55 -7.49
N GLU A 273 27.46 -22.33 -6.37
CA GLU A 273 26.60 -23.49 -6.13
C GLU A 273 25.11 -23.15 -6.10
N LEU A 274 24.76 -21.92 -5.74
CA LEU A 274 23.36 -21.47 -5.73
C LEU A 274 22.74 -21.42 -7.14
N LYS A 275 23.55 -21.39 -8.21
CA LYS A 275 23.02 -21.33 -9.59
C LYS A 275 22.11 -22.51 -9.93
N GLU A 276 22.44 -23.68 -9.40
CA GLU A 276 21.67 -24.91 -9.61
C GLU A 276 20.57 -25.13 -8.56
N GLN A 277 20.71 -24.51 -7.40
CA GLN A 277 19.85 -24.75 -6.24
C GLN A 277 18.77 -23.68 -6.03
N LEU A 278 18.97 -22.47 -6.59
CA LEU A 278 18.12 -21.31 -6.34
C LEU A 278 17.27 -20.96 -7.57
N GLY A 279 15.99 -20.77 -7.35
CA GLY A 279 15.06 -20.21 -8.32
C GLY A 279 14.42 -18.92 -7.86
N VAL A 280 14.02 -18.07 -8.80
CA VAL A 280 13.33 -16.82 -8.52
C VAL A 280 11.92 -16.87 -9.09
N VAL A 281 10.94 -16.86 -8.23
CA VAL A 281 9.52 -16.74 -8.60
C VAL A 281 9.18 -15.26 -8.69
N VAL A 282 8.64 -14.84 -9.82
CA VAL A 282 8.29 -13.43 -10.05
C VAL A 282 6.84 -13.31 -10.47
N PHE A 283 6.03 -12.55 -9.72
CA PHE A 283 4.66 -12.31 -10.13
C PHE A 283 4.34 -10.81 -10.28
N GLY A 284 3.51 -10.52 -11.27
CA GLY A 284 3.07 -9.17 -11.62
C GLY A 284 3.08 -8.93 -13.12
N ASN A 285 2.63 -7.74 -13.51
CA ASN A 285 2.66 -7.34 -14.92
C ASN A 285 4.10 -7.24 -15.41
N GLN A 286 4.34 -7.82 -16.60
CA GLN A 286 5.65 -7.82 -17.25
C GLN A 286 6.72 -8.68 -16.52
N SER A 287 6.32 -9.65 -15.69
CA SER A 287 7.24 -10.56 -14.98
C SER A 287 8.24 -11.29 -15.89
N GLN A 288 7.87 -11.54 -17.15
CA GLN A 288 8.74 -12.16 -18.13
C GLN A 288 9.96 -11.31 -18.51
N GLN A 289 9.88 -9.98 -18.39
CA GLN A 289 10.98 -9.08 -18.77
C GLN A 289 12.24 -9.28 -17.91
N ILE A 290 12.09 -9.72 -16.66
CA ILE A 290 13.22 -9.94 -15.75
C ILE A 290 13.94 -11.27 -16.00
N GLN A 291 13.34 -12.20 -16.76
CA GLN A 291 13.82 -13.56 -16.92
C GLN A 291 15.28 -13.63 -17.40
N ASN A 292 15.65 -12.81 -18.38
CA ASN A 292 16.99 -12.78 -18.94
C ASN A 292 17.95 -11.84 -18.17
N MET A 293 17.50 -11.21 -17.08
CA MET A 293 18.30 -10.26 -16.31
C MET A 293 18.94 -10.90 -15.07
N LEU A 294 18.42 -12.08 -14.66
CA LEU A 294 18.82 -12.78 -13.45
C LEU A 294 19.74 -13.98 -13.78
N PRO A 295 20.73 -14.28 -12.92
CA PRO A 295 21.64 -15.42 -13.12
C PRO A 295 21.05 -16.77 -12.67
N PHE A 296 19.85 -16.77 -12.10
CA PHE A 296 19.12 -17.93 -11.58
C PHE A 296 17.95 -18.29 -12.49
N LYS A 297 17.43 -19.50 -12.36
CA LYS A 297 16.21 -19.91 -13.06
C LYS A 297 15.03 -19.07 -12.59
N VAL A 298 14.31 -18.46 -13.52
CA VAL A 298 13.17 -17.58 -13.23
C VAL A 298 11.87 -18.29 -13.58
N TYR A 299 10.91 -18.20 -12.68
CA TYR A 299 9.55 -18.71 -12.84
C TYR A 299 8.59 -17.51 -12.89
N PRO A 300 8.32 -16.96 -14.07
CA PRO A 300 7.46 -15.80 -14.21
C PRO A 300 6.00 -16.22 -14.12
N LEU A 301 5.30 -15.66 -13.13
CA LEU A 301 3.86 -15.77 -12.99
C LEU A 301 3.20 -14.49 -13.50
N ALA A 302 2.01 -14.62 -14.09
CA ALA A 302 1.23 -13.46 -14.50
C ALA A 302 0.76 -12.63 -13.29
N PHE A 303 0.11 -11.51 -13.55
CA PHE A 303 -0.56 -10.76 -12.47
C PHE A 303 -1.66 -11.63 -11.85
N VAL A 304 -1.59 -11.82 -10.54
CA VAL A 304 -2.52 -12.64 -9.75
C VAL A 304 -3.35 -11.71 -8.88
N SER A 305 -4.67 -11.75 -9.05
CA SER A 305 -5.65 -11.02 -8.23
C SER A 305 -6.48 -11.94 -7.32
N ASN A 306 -6.43 -13.25 -7.54
CA ASN A 306 -7.12 -14.23 -6.72
C ASN A 306 -6.32 -14.49 -5.45
N GLU A 307 -6.90 -14.22 -4.28
CA GLU A 307 -6.21 -14.38 -2.99
C GLU A 307 -5.83 -15.83 -2.68
N HIS A 308 -6.62 -16.83 -3.10
CA HIS A 308 -6.25 -18.24 -2.92
C HIS A 308 -5.00 -18.61 -3.71
N GLN A 309 -4.88 -18.12 -4.95
CA GLN A 309 -3.67 -18.32 -5.74
C GLN A 309 -2.47 -17.60 -5.12
N LEU A 310 -2.64 -16.39 -4.57
CA LEU A 310 -1.59 -15.68 -3.84
C LEU A 310 -1.12 -16.47 -2.61
N VAL A 311 -2.04 -17.07 -1.87
CA VAL A 311 -1.72 -17.93 -0.73
C VAL A 311 -0.88 -19.15 -1.17
N ASP A 312 -1.26 -19.81 -2.27
CA ASP A 312 -0.47 -20.93 -2.81
C ASP A 312 0.92 -20.44 -3.24
N ILE A 313 1.05 -19.26 -3.87
CA ILE A 313 2.35 -18.67 -4.25
C ILE A 313 3.22 -18.40 -3.02
N TYR A 314 2.69 -17.74 -1.98
CA TYR A 314 3.45 -17.50 -0.76
C TYR A 314 3.90 -18.81 -0.11
N ASN A 315 3.02 -19.80 0.00
CA ASN A 315 3.36 -21.08 0.61
C ASN A 315 4.31 -21.96 -0.23
N SER A 316 4.51 -21.64 -1.52
CA SER A 316 5.41 -22.38 -2.41
C SER A 316 6.88 -21.96 -2.32
N VAL A 317 7.19 -20.84 -1.68
CA VAL A 317 8.54 -20.26 -1.64
C VAL A 317 9.20 -20.37 -0.28
N ASP A 318 10.49 -20.05 -0.21
CA ASP A 318 11.26 -20.08 1.03
C ASP A 318 11.52 -18.68 1.59
N LEU A 319 11.38 -17.63 0.76
CA LEU A 319 11.74 -16.27 1.11
C LEU A 319 10.96 -15.28 0.24
N PHE A 320 10.44 -14.21 0.84
CA PHE A 320 9.93 -13.04 0.12
C PHE A 320 10.93 -11.89 0.19
N VAL A 321 11.20 -11.24 -0.94
CA VAL A 321 12.11 -10.10 -1.00
C VAL A 321 11.43 -8.85 -1.52
N THR A 322 11.74 -7.70 -0.90
CA THR A 322 11.22 -6.40 -1.29
C THR A 322 12.28 -5.31 -1.15
N PRO A 323 13.08 -5.05 -2.20
CA PRO A 323 14.08 -3.97 -2.23
C PRO A 323 13.46 -2.60 -2.52
N SER A 324 12.24 -2.36 -2.04
CA SER A 324 11.52 -1.11 -2.29
C SER A 324 12.26 0.10 -1.73
N LEU A 325 12.25 1.20 -2.48
CA LEU A 325 12.93 2.45 -2.12
C LEU A 325 12.02 3.40 -1.31
N GLU A 326 10.71 3.23 -1.41
CA GLU A 326 9.71 3.96 -0.61
C GLU A 326 8.49 3.06 -0.40
N GLU A 327 8.11 2.84 0.85
CA GLU A 327 6.92 2.09 1.25
C GLU A 327 6.31 2.67 2.52
N ASN A 328 4.97 2.64 2.59
CA ASN A 328 4.27 2.91 3.84
C ASN A 328 4.16 1.62 4.66
N LEU A 329 3.22 0.74 4.33
CA LEU A 329 3.05 -0.57 4.97
C LEU A 329 2.72 -1.60 3.87
N PRO A 330 3.74 -2.29 3.31
CA PRO A 330 3.53 -3.17 2.17
C PRO A 330 2.71 -4.42 2.53
N ASN A 331 1.51 -4.56 1.94
CA ASN A 331 0.63 -5.72 2.17
C ASN A 331 1.33 -7.05 1.86
N MET A 332 2.23 -7.08 0.88
CA MET A 332 2.94 -8.30 0.47
C MET A 332 3.86 -8.86 1.56
N ILE A 333 4.52 -8.00 2.37
CA ILE A 333 5.28 -8.46 3.54
C ILE A 333 4.30 -9.10 4.55
N MET A 334 3.18 -8.45 4.81
CA MET A 334 2.15 -8.92 5.72
C MET A 334 1.59 -10.29 5.28
N GLU A 335 1.33 -10.44 3.98
CA GLU A 335 0.84 -11.66 3.34
C GLU A 335 1.87 -12.80 3.44
N ALA A 336 3.14 -12.53 3.10
CA ALA A 336 4.23 -13.49 3.22
C ALA A 336 4.42 -13.95 4.68
N MET A 337 4.53 -13.00 5.60
CA MET A 337 4.70 -13.29 7.04
C MET A 337 3.52 -14.10 7.59
N SER A 338 2.28 -13.79 7.20
CA SER A 338 1.10 -14.56 7.63
C SER A 338 1.16 -16.02 7.16
N CYS A 339 1.76 -16.27 5.99
CA CYS A 339 2.02 -17.62 5.47
C CYS A 339 3.28 -18.28 6.09
N GLY A 340 3.92 -17.64 7.06
CA GLY A 340 5.14 -18.15 7.68
C GLY A 340 6.37 -18.01 6.77
N ILE A 341 6.38 -17.06 5.84
CA ILE A 341 7.51 -16.83 4.94
C ILE A 341 8.32 -15.64 5.44
N PRO A 342 9.58 -15.84 5.86
CA PRO A 342 10.47 -14.76 6.24
C PRO A 342 10.71 -13.79 5.09
N CYS A 343 10.99 -12.52 5.43
CA CYS A 343 11.13 -11.46 4.44
C CYS A 343 12.51 -10.80 4.51
N VAL A 344 13.05 -10.39 3.35
CA VAL A 344 14.16 -9.44 3.26
C VAL A 344 13.64 -8.13 2.70
N GLY A 345 13.89 -7.03 3.40
CA GLY A 345 13.50 -5.69 2.97
C GLY A 345 14.57 -4.65 3.31
N PHE A 346 14.56 -3.51 2.61
CA PHE A 346 15.38 -2.38 3.02
C PHE A 346 14.82 -1.71 4.28
N ASN A 347 15.71 -1.16 5.09
CA ASN A 347 15.37 -0.31 6.24
C ASN A 347 14.84 1.06 5.74
N VAL A 348 13.57 1.09 5.31
CA VAL A 348 12.92 2.28 4.76
C VAL A 348 11.41 2.26 4.99
N GLY A 349 10.83 3.43 5.23
CA GLY A 349 9.39 3.57 5.42
C GLY A 349 8.88 2.77 6.62
N GLY A 350 7.76 2.08 6.45
CA GLY A 350 7.18 1.19 7.46
C GLY A 350 7.69 -0.26 7.42
N ILE A 351 8.65 -0.60 6.54
CA ILE A 351 9.21 -1.96 6.48
C ILE A 351 9.85 -2.36 7.82
N PRO A 352 10.62 -1.49 8.54
CA PRO A 352 11.19 -1.80 9.84
C PRO A 352 10.17 -2.11 10.94
N GLU A 353 8.93 -1.68 10.77
CA GLU A 353 7.86 -2.00 11.73
C GLU A 353 7.36 -3.44 11.58
N MET A 354 7.57 -4.03 10.40
CA MET A 354 7.13 -5.37 10.05
C MET A 354 8.22 -6.41 10.25
N ILE A 355 9.45 -6.12 9.82
CA ILE A 355 10.60 -7.02 9.89
C ILE A 355 11.45 -6.69 11.11
N ASP A 356 11.48 -7.59 12.09
CA ASP A 356 12.43 -7.57 13.20
C ASP A 356 13.69 -8.30 12.75
N HIS A 357 14.78 -7.53 12.57
CA HIS A 357 16.04 -8.01 12.01
C HIS A 357 16.57 -9.23 12.75
N LEU A 358 16.89 -10.30 12.01
CA LEU A 358 17.39 -11.61 12.50
C LEU A 358 16.41 -12.37 13.39
N HIS A 359 15.17 -11.91 13.53
CA HIS A 359 14.17 -12.56 14.37
C HIS A 359 12.99 -13.14 13.56
N ASN A 360 12.45 -12.39 12.60
CA ASN A 360 11.39 -12.85 11.70
C ASN A 360 11.70 -12.60 10.22
N GLY A 361 12.92 -12.12 9.93
CA GLY A 361 13.38 -11.77 8.61
C GLY A 361 14.68 -10.97 8.68
N TYR A 362 15.07 -10.35 7.59
CA TYR A 362 16.30 -9.57 7.49
C TYR A 362 16.01 -8.15 7.00
N LEU A 363 16.44 -7.17 7.79
CA LEU A 363 16.31 -5.75 7.46
C LEU A 363 17.65 -5.26 6.94
N ALA A 364 17.76 -5.11 5.62
CA ALA A 364 18.99 -4.69 4.97
C ALA A 364 19.15 -3.16 5.00
N GLN A 365 20.40 -2.70 5.05
CA GLN A 365 20.74 -1.29 4.95
C GLN A 365 20.17 -0.69 3.66
N TYR A 366 19.54 0.47 3.77
CA TYR A 366 18.91 1.15 2.65
C TYR A 366 19.88 1.34 1.48
N LYS A 367 19.47 0.86 0.32
CA LYS A 367 20.24 0.89 -0.94
C LYS A 367 21.56 0.09 -0.96
N SER A 368 21.85 -0.70 0.04
CA SER A 368 23.01 -1.59 0.00
C SER A 368 22.66 -2.90 -0.72
N VAL A 369 23.21 -3.08 -1.92
CA VAL A 369 23.09 -4.32 -2.70
C VAL A 369 23.74 -5.48 -1.96
N GLU A 370 24.89 -5.24 -1.35
CA GLU A 370 25.67 -6.26 -0.64
C GLU A 370 24.92 -6.77 0.60
N ASP A 371 24.41 -5.85 1.42
CA ASP A 371 23.68 -6.23 2.63
C ASP A 371 22.35 -6.91 2.31
N PHE A 372 21.68 -6.49 1.22
CA PHE A 372 20.48 -7.15 0.73
C PHE A 372 20.76 -8.59 0.25
N ALA A 373 21.88 -8.81 -0.44
CA ALA A 373 22.32 -10.13 -0.85
C ALA A 373 22.70 -11.00 0.35
N ASN A 374 23.42 -10.43 1.35
CA ASN A 374 23.74 -11.12 2.59
C ASN A 374 22.47 -11.56 3.35
N GLY A 375 21.43 -10.72 3.39
CA GLY A 375 20.15 -11.06 4.00
C GLY A 375 19.44 -12.21 3.30
N ILE A 376 19.47 -12.25 1.98
CA ILE A 376 18.94 -13.38 1.19
C ILE A 376 19.69 -14.66 1.54
N TYR A 377 21.03 -14.62 1.47
CA TYR A 377 21.86 -15.77 1.77
C TYR A 377 21.66 -16.29 3.19
N TRP A 378 21.64 -15.37 4.17
CA TRP A 378 21.43 -15.71 5.58
C TRP A 378 20.12 -16.48 5.79
N ILE A 379 18.98 -15.99 5.30
CA ILE A 379 17.68 -16.69 5.46
C ILE A 379 17.71 -18.08 4.78
N LEU A 380 18.29 -18.18 3.58
CA LEU A 380 18.32 -19.45 2.83
C LEU A 380 19.22 -20.52 3.50
N THR A 381 20.18 -20.11 4.33
CA THR A 381 21.13 -21.00 5.02
C THR A 381 20.88 -21.08 6.52
N GLU A 382 19.86 -20.37 7.06
CA GLU A 382 19.58 -20.33 8.50
C GLU A 382 19.13 -21.70 9.02
N PRO A 383 19.88 -22.30 9.98
CA PRO A 383 19.51 -23.60 10.54
C PRO A 383 18.16 -23.58 11.27
N GLU A 384 17.85 -22.46 11.92
CA GLU A 384 16.60 -22.28 12.69
C GLU A 384 15.49 -21.64 11.83
N TYR A 385 15.46 -21.93 10.54
CA TYR A 385 14.44 -21.39 9.61
C TYR A 385 13.00 -21.57 10.10
N ALA A 386 12.70 -22.71 10.72
CA ALA A 386 11.36 -22.99 11.26
C ALA A 386 10.96 -21.97 12.35
N THR A 387 11.89 -21.62 13.23
CA THR A 387 11.69 -20.60 14.27
C THR A 387 11.47 -19.22 13.64
N LEU A 388 12.27 -18.87 12.63
CA LEU A 388 12.14 -17.62 11.89
C LEU A 388 10.75 -17.49 11.23
N ALA A 389 10.29 -18.57 10.59
CA ALA A 389 8.99 -18.65 9.94
C ALA A 389 7.83 -18.54 10.95
N GLU A 390 7.93 -19.21 12.10
CA GLU A 390 6.96 -19.11 13.18
C GLU A 390 6.86 -17.68 13.74
N GLN A 391 7.98 -17.01 13.96
CA GLN A 391 8.01 -15.63 14.46
C GLN A 391 7.41 -14.66 13.45
N ALA A 392 7.65 -14.84 12.14
CA ALA A 392 7.02 -14.07 11.09
C ALA A 392 5.50 -14.21 11.13
N CYS A 393 4.99 -15.45 11.17
CA CYS A 393 3.56 -15.72 11.25
C CYS A 393 2.94 -15.16 12.54
N ARG A 394 3.57 -15.38 13.69
CA ARG A 394 3.10 -14.87 15.00
C ARG A 394 2.96 -13.35 15.00
N LYS A 395 3.96 -12.61 14.49
CA LYS A 395 3.89 -11.16 14.40
C LYS A 395 2.75 -10.70 13.47
N ALA A 396 2.58 -11.33 12.31
CA ALA A 396 1.50 -10.99 11.39
C ALA A 396 0.11 -11.20 12.02
N VAL A 397 -0.10 -12.34 12.67
CA VAL A 397 -1.38 -12.66 13.33
C VAL A 397 -1.68 -11.71 14.49
N SER A 398 -0.70 -11.40 15.34
CA SER A 398 -0.92 -10.53 16.50
C SER A 398 -1.20 -9.08 16.11
N ASN A 399 -0.51 -8.55 15.10
CA ASN A 399 -0.53 -7.12 14.80
C ASN A 399 -1.49 -6.75 13.68
N TYR A 400 -1.77 -7.66 12.74
CA TYR A 400 -2.46 -7.33 11.49
C TYR A 400 -3.74 -8.15 11.25
N SER A 401 -4.11 -9.09 12.13
CA SER A 401 -5.32 -9.89 11.93
C SER A 401 -6.57 -9.01 11.80
N GLU A 402 -7.52 -9.42 10.96
CA GLU A 402 -8.80 -8.72 10.75
C GLU A 402 -9.48 -8.36 12.08
N ARG A 403 -9.50 -9.30 13.04
CA ARG A 403 -10.13 -9.08 14.34
C ARG A 403 -9.44 -7.98 15.15
N ALA A 404 -8.11 -8.00 15.21
CA ALA A 404 -7.34 -6.99 15.96
C ALA A 404 -7.53 -5.60 15.36
N ILE A 405 -7.48 -5.49 14.04
CA ILE A 405 -7.59 -4.22 13.33
C ILE A 405 -9.04 -3.70 13.34
N ALA A 406 -10.03 -4.56 13.08
CA ALA A 406 -11.44 -4.15 13.15
C ALA A 406 -11.79 -3.57 14.52
N LYS A 407 -11.33 -4.18 15.62
CA LYS A 407 -11.55 -3.67 16.97
C LYS A 407 -11.02 -2.24 17.12
N ARG A 408 -9.79 -1.96 16.67
CA ARG A 408 -9.17 -0.63 16.75
C ARG A 408 -9.97 0.43 15.98
N TYR A 409 -10.47 0.08 14.77
CA TYR A 409 -11.33 1.00 14.00
C TYR A 409 -12.71 1.16 14.65
N ILE A 410 -13.30 0.12 15.20
CA ILE A 410 -14.59 0.20 15.93
C ILE A 410 -14.45 1.14 17.12
N ASP A 411 -13.35 1.08 17.86
CA ASP A 411 -13.06 2.00 18.97
C ASP A 411 -12.99 3.46 18.50
N VAL A 412 -12.32 3.71 17.36
CA VAL A 412 -12.29 5.04 16.73
C VAL A 412 -13.71 5.50 16.35
N TYR A 413 -14.50 4.66 15.69
CA TYR A 413 -15.85 5.01 15.27
C TYR A 413 -16.77 5.27 16.46
N ASN A 414 -16.69 4.46 17.53
CA ASN A 414 -17.46 4.67 18.76
C ASN A 414 -17.11 6.02 19.40
N LYS A 415 -15.82 6.32 19.53
CA LYS A 415 -15.33 7.58 20.08
C LYS A 415 -15.89 8.80 19.34
N ILE A 416 -15.83 8.80 18.00
CA ILE A 416 -16.25 9.96 17.19
C ILE A 416 -17.76 10.08 17.03
N THR A 417 -18.52 9.00 17.27
CA THR A 417 -19.99 9.01 17.23
C THR A 417 -20.63 9.17 18.61
N GLY A 418 -19.83 9.27 19.68
CA GLY A 418 -20.32 9.34 21.06
C GLY A 418 -21.00 8.07 21.55
N ARG A 419 -20.77 6.92 20.89
CA ARG A 419 -21.31 5.63 21.32
C ARG A 419 -20.32 5.00 22.29
N HIS A 420 -20.73 4.81 23.53
CA HIS A 420 -19.95 3.99 24.47
C HIS A 420 -20.10 2.52 24.11
N ALA A 421 -18.99 1.75 24.19
CA ALA A 421 -18.92 0.33 23.93
C ALA A 421 -19.69 -0.48 24.97
#